data_33d45134788e7265366c53ba893b7ec8
#
_entry.id   33d45134788e7265366c53ba893b7ec8
#
_cell.length_a   1.000
_cell.length_b   1.000
_cell.length_c   1.000
_cell.angle_alpha   90.00
_cell.angle_beta   90.00
_cell.angle_gamma   90.00
#
_symmetry.space_group_name_H-M   'P 1'
#
loop_
_entity.id
_entity.type
_entity.pdbx_description
1 polymer ?
#
loop_
_entity_poly.entity_id
_entity_poly.type
_entity_poly.pdbx_seq_one_letter_code
_entity_poly.pdbx_strand_id
1 'polypeptide(L)'
;GIQHFAHPGMVTRLIGLHWGLAPRWMAMINNNEVEAWCLPQGQIVHLYSAMAAGLPGRLSPVGLGTFVDPRIEGGRMNARTRERPNLIEHVTFRGDEYLFYPALPLDVVIVRGTHADEDGNLTTDEEVMKLEVLHAVLAARRFGAKVLAQVKYRVAKGSLHPKSITVPGNLIDAIVVCEEP
;
A
#
# COMPACT_ATOMS: atom_id res chain seq x y z
N GLY A 1 13.70 0.20 -4.21
CA GLY A 1 12.28 0.00 -4.01
C GLY A 1 11.97 -1.30 -3.26
N ILE A 2 10.73 -1.77 -3.32
CA ILE A 2 10.23 -2.94 -2.55
C ILE A 2 11.08 -4.23 -2.74
N GLN A 3 11.80 -4.38 -3.83
CA GLN A 3 12.64 -5.55 -4.10
C GLN A 3 13.82 -5.73 -3.13
N HIS A 4 14.21 -4.69 -2.39
CA HIS A 4 15.25 -4.79 -1.35
C HIS A 4 14.80 -5.68 -0.17
N PHE A 5 13.51 -5.91 -0.02
CA PHE A 5 12.96 -6.83 0.99
C PHE A 5 12.81 -8.26 0.46
N ALA A 6 13.11 -8.52 -0.83
CA ALA A 6 12.95 -9.83 -1.46
C ALA A 6 14.14 -10.76 -1.13
N HIS A 7 14.20 -11.18 0.13
CA HIS A 7 15.16 -12.15 0.66
C HIS A 7 14.42 -13.22 1.47
N PRO A 8 14.87 -14.48 1.42
CA PRO A 8 14.26 -15.57 2.18
C PRO A 8 14.13 -15.25 3.68
N GLY A 9 12.94 -15.45 4.23
CA GLY A 9 12.65 -15.21 5.64
C GLY A 9 12.40 -13.75 6.05
N MET A 10 12.65 -12.77 5.17
CA MET A 10 12.46 -11.35 5.50
C MET A 10 11.00 -10.93 5.47
N VAL A 11 10.22 -11.47 4.54
CA VAL A 11 8.79 -11.20 4.39
C VAL A 11 8.03 -12.51 4.31
N THR A 12 6.97 -12.64 5.08
CA THR A 12 6.12 -13.84 5.10
C THR A 12 4.90 -13.71 4.20
N ARG A 13 4.42 -12.47 4.00
CA ARG A 13 3.18 -12.20 3.27
C ARG A 13 3.29 -10.95 2.40
N LEU A 14 2.81 -11.05 1.18
CA LEU A 14 2.69 -9.96 0.22
C LEU A 14 1.22 -9.73 -0.12
N ILE A 15 0.78 -8.49 -0.06
CA ILE A 15 -0.52 -8.05 -0.54
C ILE A 15 -0.28 -6.87 -1.47
N GLY A 16 -0.65 -7.01 -2.73
CA GLY A 16 -0.37 -5.98 -3.72
C GLY A 16 -1.19 -6.16 -4.99
N LEU A 17 -0.87 -5.37 -5.99
CA LEU A 17 -1.68 -5.27 -7.20
C LEU A 17 -1.00 -5.85 -8.44
N HIS A 18 0.30 -5.63 -8.57
CA HIS A 18 1.06 -6.00 -9.76
C HIS A 18 2.51 -6.34 -9.41
N TRP A 19 2.86 -7.60 -9.56
CA TRP A 19 4.19 -8.10 -9.19
C TRP A 19 5.15 -8.20 -10.39
N GLY A 20 4.65 -8.00 -11.62
CA GLY A 20 5.44 -8.15 -12.86
C GLY A 20 6.64 -7.21 -12.97
N LEU A 21 6.61 -6.05 -12.29
CA LEU A 21 7.75 -5.12 -12.22
C LEU A 21 8.70 -5.43 -11.05
N ALA A 22 8.47 -6.52 -10.33
CA ALA A 22 9.27 -6.94 -9.19
C ALA A 22 9.77 -8.39 -9.35
N PRO A 23 10.74 -8.65 -10.27
CA PRO A 23 11.12 -10.00 -10.66
C PRO A 23 11.62 -10.89 -9.51
N ARG A 24 12.27 -10.32 -8.50
CA ARG A 24 12.68 -11.09 -7.31
C ARG A 24 11.47 -11.60 -6.53
N TRP A 25 10.44 -10.76 -6.35
CA TRP A 25 9.21 -11.18 -5.72
C TRP A 25 8.46 -12.21 -6.54
N MET A 26 8.40 -12.04 -7.87
CA MET A 26 7.79 -13.03 -8.76
C MET A 26 8.47 -14.40 -8.64
N ALA A 27 9.81 -14.44 -8.58
CA ALA A 27 10.54 -15.69 -8.37
C ALA A 27 10.15 -16.35 -7.04
N MET A 28 10.13 -15.60 -5.93
CA MET A 28 9.74 -16.11 -4.60
C MET A 28 8.28 -16.58 -4.56
N ILE A 29 7.36 -15.87 -5.23
CA ILE A 29 5.95 -16.26 -5.34
C ILE A 29 5.82 -17.58 -6.10
N ASN A 30 6.47 -17.69 -7.26
CA ASN A 30 6.42 -18.90 -8.09
C ASN A 30 7.04 -20.13 -7.41
N ASN A 31 8.06 -19.91 -6.58
CA ASN A 31 8.72 -20.95 -5.79
C ASN A 31 7.97 -21.29 -4.49
N ASN A 32 6.81 -20.70 -4.21
CA ASN A 32 6.06 -20.84 -2.95
C ASN A 32 6.83 -20.44 -1.67
N GLU A 33 7.81 -19.53 -1.79
CA GLU A 33 8.62 -19.08 -0.66
C GLU A 33 7.91 -18.05 0.22
N VAL A 34 6.91 -17.34 -0.33
CA VAL A 34 6.15 -16.29 0.33
C VAL A 34 4.66 -16.41 0.03
N GLU A 35 3.80 -16.06 1.00
CA GLU A 35 2.37 -15.90 0.76
C GLU A 35 2.11 -14.66 -0.09
N ALA A 36 1.28 -14.75 -1.13
CA ALA A 36 1.03 -13.61 -2.02
C ALA A 36 -0.44 -13.52 -2.47
N TRP A 37 -0.99 -12.30 -2.33
CA TRP A 37 -2.28 -11.93 -2.88
C TRP A 37 -2.12 -10.83 -3.90
N CYS A 38 -2.90 -10.94 -4.98
CA CYS A 38 -3.02 -9.90 -5.99
C CYS A 38 -4.44 -9.33 -5.94
N LEU A 39 -4.53 -8.06 -5.57
CA LEU A 39 -5.79 -7.33 -5.42
C LEU A 39 -5.87 -6.18 -6.43
N PRO A 40 -7.07 -5.74 -6.83
CA PRO A 40 -7.21 -4.62 -7.74
C PRO A 40 -6.62 -3.34 -7.15
N GLN A 41 -5.77 -2.63 -7.89
CA GLN A 41 -5.07 -1.43 -7.41
C GLN A 41 -6.02 -0.38 -6.85
N GLY A 42 -7.08 -0.06 -7.58
CA GLY A 42 -8.06 0.92 -7.12
C GLY A 42 -8.72 0.55 -5.79
N GLN A 43 -8.88 -0.77 -5.51
CA GLN A 43 -9.43 -1.20 -4.23
C GLN A 43 -8.43 -0.99 -3.08
N ILE A 44 -7.13 -1.20 -3.31
CA ILE A 44 -6.09 -0.93 -2.30
C ILE A 44 -6.03 0.58 -2.00
N VAL A 45 -6.04 1.43 -3.03
CA VAL A 45 -6.04 2.90 -2.85
C VAL A 45 -7.25 3.35 -2.03
N HIS A 46 -8.43 2.88 -2.39
CA HIS A 46 -9.65 3.20 -1.66
C HIS A 46 -9.72 2.56 -0.28
N LEU A 47 -9.08 1.40 -0.09
CA LEU A 47 -8.99 0.77 1.22
C LEU A 47 -8.19 1.64 2.20
N TYR A 48 -7.07 2.23 1.77
CA TYR A 48 -6.34 3.20 2.61
C TYR A 48 -7.21 4.39 3.00
N SER A 49 -8.04 4.90 2.08
CA SER A 49 -9.00 5.96 2.42
C SER A 49 -10.03 5.52 3.48
N ALA A 50 -10.57 4.31 3.34
CA ALA A 50 -11.49 3.73 4.32
C ALA A 50 -10.80 3.53 5.69
N MET A 51 -9.57 3.01 5.69
CA MET A 51 -8.77 2.83 6.90
C MET A 51 -8.47 4.16 7.58
N ALA A 52 -8.11 5.21 6.83
CA ALA A 52 -7.91 6.56 7.36
C ALA A 52 -9.18 7.13 8.00
N ALA A 53 -10.35 6.81 7.46
CA ALA A 53 -11.65 7.18 8.02
C ALA A 53 -12.10 6.30 9.21
N GLY A 54 -11.30 5.30 9.59
CA GLY A 54 -11.62 4.38 10.69
C GLY A 54 -12.67 3.33 10.36
N LEU A 55 -12.92 3.09 9.07
CA LEU A 55 -13.86 2.06 8.62
C LEU A 55 -13.23 0.66 8.73
N PRO A 56 -14.05 -0.40 8.97
CA PRO A 56 -13.54 -1.77 9.11
C PRO A 56 -13.04 -2.37 7.79
N GLY A 57 -13.27 -1.71 6.68
CA GLY A 57 -12.93 -2.14 5.33
C GLY A 57 -13.77 -1.42 4.29
N ARG A 58 -13.80 -1.99 3.09
CA ARG A 58 -14.51 -1.43 1.95
C ARG A 58 -15.36 -2.47 1.25
N LEU A 59 -16.62 -2.16 0.99
CA LEU A 59 -17.49 -2.90 0.07
C LEU A 59 -17.29 -2.40 -1.36
N SER A 60 -17.19 -3.33 -2.31
CA SER A 60 -17.07 -2.99 -3.72
C SER A 60 -17.52 -4.16 -4.60
N PRO A 61 -18.21 -3.93 -5.74
CA PRO A 61 -18.48 -4.98 -6.71
C PRO A 61 -17.25 -5.35 -7.56
N VAL A 62 -16.20 -4.53 -7.51
CA VAL A 62 -14.96 -4.77 -8.27
C VAL A 62 -14.28 -6.04 -7.78
N GLY A 63 -14.04 -6.97 -8.70
CA GLY A 63 -13.45 -8.26 -8.41
C GLY A 63 -14.45 -9.43 -8.44
N LEU A 64 -15.76 -9.17 -8.37
CA LEU A 64 -16.78 -10.22 -8.52
C LEU A 64 -16.62 -10.96 -9.85
N GLY A 65 -16.69 -12.30 -9.80
CA GLY A 65 -16.55 -13.17 -10.97
C GLY A 65 -15.14 -13.22 -11.58
N THR A 66 -14.14 -12.61 -10.94
CA THR A 66 -12.72 -12.68 -11.34
C THR A 66 -11.92 -13.58 -10.40
N PHE A 67 -10.62 -13.76 -10.67
CA PHE A 67 -9.72 -14.50 -9.78
C PHE A 67 -9.62 -13.92 -8.36
N VAL A 68 -10.03 -12.67 -8.15
CA VAL A 68 -10.07 -12.02 -6.83
C VAL A 68 -11.27 -12.47 -6.01
N ASP A 69 -12.34 -12.93 -6.67
CA ASP A 69 -13.54 -13.43 -6.01
C ASP A 69 -13.18 -14.64 -5.12
N PRO A 70 -13.51 -14.62 -3.82
CA PRO A 70 -13.20 -15.72 -2.90
C PRO A 70 -13.87 -17.04 -3.28
N ARG A 71 -14.93 -17.00 -4.08
CA ARG A 71 -15.60 -18.20 -4.62
C ARG A 71 -14.78 -18.86 -5.75
N ILE A 72 -13.79 -18.17 -6.31
CA ILE A 72 -12.90 -18.64 -7.38
C ILE A 72 -11.52 -18.88 -6.80
N GLU A 73 -10.66 -17.85 -6.68
CA GLU A 73 -9.30 -17.96 -6.14
C GLU A 73 -9.02 -17.02 -4.96
N GLY A 74 -9.83 -15.99 -4.75
CA GLY A 74 -9.67 -15.02 -3.66
C GLY A 74 -8.39 -14.20 -3.75
N GLY A 75 -7.87 -13.97 -4.98
CA GLY A 75 -6.63 -13.24 -5.23
C GLY A 75 -5.34 -13.96 -4.83
N ARG A 76 -5.41 -15.25 -4.47
CA ARG A 76 -4.27 -16.06 -3.98
C ARG A 76 -3.41 -16.52 -5.15
N MET A 77 -2.14 -16.13 -5.15
CA MET A 77 -1.26 -16.29 -6.30
C MET A 77 -0.54 -17.64 -6.39
N ASN A 78 -0.38 -18.37 -5.28
CA ASN A 78 0.38 -19.62 -5.27
C ASN A 78 -0.21 -20.67 -4.32
N ALA A 79 0.35 -21.88 -4.34
CA ALA A 79 -0.15 -23.00 -3.54
C ALA A 79 -0.10 -22.70 -2.04
N ARG A 80 1.01 -22.12 -1.56
CA ARG A 80 1.18 -21.73 -0.16
C ARG A 80 0.07 -20.78 0.32
N THR A 81 -0.34 -19.83 -0.54
CA THR A 81 -1.39 -18.87 -0.20
C THR A 81 -2.77 -19.51 -0.23
N ARG A 82 -2.98 -20.52 -1.10
CA ARG A 82 -4.27 -21.24 -1.19
C ARG A 82 -4.60 -22.03 0.07
N GLU A 83 -3.60 -22.38 0.88
CA GLU A 83 -3.80 -23.00 2.20
C GLU A 83 -4.29 -22.02 3.27
N ARG A 84 -4.30 -20.73 2.98
CA ARG A 84 -4.74 -19.70 3.92
C ARG A 84 -6.23 -19.37 3.74
N PRO A 85 -6.89 -18.91 4.81
CA PRO A 85 -8.23 -18.36 4.71
C PRO A 85 -8.31 -17.24 3.66
N ASN A 86 -9.50 -17.03 3.13
CA ASN A 86 -9.73 -15.88 2.24
C ASN A 86 -9.45 -14.58 2.96
N LEU A 87 -8.70 -13.68 2.29
CA LEU A 87 -8.47 -12.33 2.78
C LEU A 87 -9.70 -11.44 2.51
N ILE A 88 -10.43 -11.72 1.44
CA ILE A 88 -11.58 -10.96 0.97
C ILE A 88 -12.83 -11.82 1.20
N GLU A 89 -13.92 -11.19 1.56
CA GLU A 89 -15.19 -11.85 1.83
C GLU A 89 -16.20 -11.53 0.73
N HIS A 90 -16.99 -12.53 0.33
CA HIS A 90 -18.18 -12.31 -0.50
C HIS A 90 -19.34 -12.01 0.44
N VAL A 91 -20.03 -10.91 0.21
CA VAL A 91 -21.16 -10.47 1.06
C VAL A 91 -22.34 -10.00 0.21
N THR A 92 -23.55 -10.24 0.71
CA THR A 92 -24.77 -9.65 0.16
C THR A 92 -25.20 -8.47 1.04
N PHE A 93 -25.29 -7.29 0.44
CA PHE A 93 -25.73 -6.10 1.14
C PHE A 93 -26.88 -5.44 0.38
N ARG A 94 -28.03 -5.29 1.04
CA ARG A 94 -29.27 -4.71 0.47
C ARG A 94 -29.78 -5.41 -0.81
N GLY A 95 -29.50 -6.70 -0.98
CA GLY A 95 -29.91 -7.50 -2.12
C GLY A 95 -28.87 -7.62 -3.24
N ASP A 96 -27.80 -6.83 -3.20
CA ASP A 96 -26.72 -6.87 -4.18
C ASP A 96 -25.49 -7.60 -3.64
N GLU A 97 -24.72 -8.21 -4.55
CA GLU A 97 -23.48 -8.89 -4.23
C GLU A 97 -22.29 -7.91 -4.22
N TYR A 98 -21.41 -8.06 -3.25
CA TYR A 98 -20.18 -7.29 -3.08
C TYR A 98 -19.03 -8.17 -2.63
N LEU A 99 -17.82 -7.68 -2.84
CA LEU A 99 -16.63 -8.11 -2.11
C LEU A 99 -16.35 -7.13 -0.98
N PHE A 100 -16.08 -7.67 0.20
CA PHE A 100 -15.61 -6.88 1.33
C PHE A 100 -14.09 -7.03 1.44
N TYR A 101 -13.39 -5.91 1.32
CA TYR A 101 -11.96 -5.76 1.48
C TYR A 101 -11.69 -5.27 2.90
N PRO A 102 -11.24 -6.13 3.83
CA PRO A 102 -11.06 -5.74 5.23
C PRO A 102 -9.90 -4.78 5.41
N ALA A 103 -10.00 -3.91 6.42
CA ALA A 103 -8.90 -3.06 6.86
C ALA A 103 -7.74 -3.93 7.35
N LEU A 104 -6.53 -3.55 6.96
CA LEU A 104 -5.29 -4.24 7.33
C LEU A 104 -4.52 -3.33 8.30
N PRO A 105 -4.28 -3.75 9.56
CA PRO A 105 -3.49 -2.96 10.50
C PRO A 105 -2.11 -2.62 9.93
N LEU A 106 -1.66 -1.39 10.19
CA LEU A 106 -0.37 -0.89 9.75
C LEU A 106 0.50 -0.59 10.98
N ASP A 107 1.77 -0.99 10.94
CA ASP A 107 2.79 -0.68 11.94
C ASP A 107 3.79 0.35 11.40
N VAL A 108 4.11 0.25 10.13
CA VAL A 108 5.02 1.16 9.42
C VAL A 108 4.52 1.44 8.02
N VAL A 109 4.59 2.70 7.61
CA VAL A 109 4.36 3.12 6.24
C VAL A 109 5.63 3.80 5.71
N ILE A 110 6.11 3.34 4.56
CA ILE A 110 7.26 3.92 3.88
C ILE A 110 6.75 4.58 2.61
N VAL A 111 6.99 5.88 2.48
CA VAL A 111 6.60 6.65 1.31
C VAL A 111 7.83 7.24 0.63
N ARG A 112 7.70 7.53 -0.66
CA ARG A 112 8.70 8.22 -1.43
C ARG A 112 8.17 9.58 -1.86
N GLY A 113 9.07 10.59 -1.85
CA GLY A 113 8.79 11.93 -2.35
C GLY A 113 10.01 12.54 -3.02
N THR A 114 9.81 13.71 -3.61
CA THR A 114 10.86 14.45 -4.33
C THR A 114 11.63 15.34 -3.37
N HIS A 115 10.93 16.28 -2.73
CA HIS A 115 11.52 17.24 -1.79
C HIS A 115 10.92 17.06 -0.40
N ALA A 116 11.75 17.32 0.62
CA ALA A 116 11.27 17.58 1.96
C ALA A 116 11.91 18.86 2.51
N ASP A 117 11.10 19.74 3.11
CA ASP A 117 11.62 20.90 3.82
C ASP A 117 12.03 20.54 5.27
N GLU A 118 12.55 21.54 6.00
CA GLU A 118 13.01 21.35 7.39
C GLU A 118 11.87 21.06 8.38
N ASP A 119 10.62 21.42 8.04
CA ASP A 119 9.43 21.07 8.80
C ASP A 119 8.88 19.68 8.44
N GLY A 120 9.50 19.00 7.48
CA GLY A 120 9.11 17.66 7.02
C GLY A 120 8.00 17.65 5.98
N ASN A 121 7.59 18.81 5.45
CA ASN A 121 6.60 18.86 4.37
C ASN A 121 7.16 18.22 3.10
N LEU A 122 6.42 17.28 2.53
CA LEU A 122 6.88 16.44 1.43
C LEU A 122 6.13 16.75 0.13
N THR A 123 6.87 16.86 -0.97
CA THR A 123 6.32 16.94 -2.32
C THR A 123 6.59 15.66 -3.12
N THR A 124 5.86 15.48 -4.22
CA THR A 124 5.99 14.34 -5.14
C THR A 124 6.10 14.83 -6.58
N ASP A 125 6.80 15.95 -6.81
CA ASP A 125 6.80 16.65 -8.09
C ASP A 125 7.47 15.84 -9.21
N GLU A 126 8.53 15.09 -8.89
CA GLU A 126 9.25 14.23 -9.86
C GLU A 126 8.82 12.75 -9.78
N GLU A 127 7.89 12.41 -8.89
CA GLU A 127 7.37 11.05 -8.83
C GLU A 127 6.39 10.79 -9.99
N VAL A 128 6.51 9.62 -10.61
CA VAL A 128 5.67 9.24 -11.77
C VAL A 128 4.18 9.34 -11.47
N MET A 129 3.79 8.96 -10.25
CA MET A 129 2.39 9.00 -9.80
C MET A 129 2.31 9.29 -8.30
N LYS A 130 1.32 10.08 -7.90
CA LYS A 130 1.04 10.37 -6.47
C LYS A 130 0.29 9.25 -5.77
N LEU A 131 -0.53 8.51 -6.51
CA LEU A 131 -1.35 7.36 -6.06
C LEU A 131 -1.90 7.53 -4.62
N GLU A 132 -1.64 6.54 -3.78
CA GLU A 132 -2.14 6.42 -2.43
C GLU A 132 -1.28 7.07 -1.34
N VAL A 133 -0.19 7.75 -1.66
CA VAL A 133 0.81 8.24 -0.70
C VAL A 133 0.16 8.94 0.51
N LEU A 134 -0.67 9.96 0.27
CA LEU A 134 -1.34 10.67 1.36
C LEU A 134 -2.31 9.77 2.14
N HIS A 135 -3.08 8.93 1.43
CA HIS A 135 -4.07 8.05 2.07
C HIS A 135 -3.40 6.97 2.92
N ALA A 136 -2.28 6.42 2.46
CA ALA A 136 -1.49 5.47 3.25
C ALA A 136 -0.92 6.10 4.53
N VAL A 137 -0.42 7.34 4.43
CA VAL A 137 0.05 8.11 5.58
C VAL A 137 -1.08 8.41 6.58
N LEU A 138 -2.25 8.83 6.11
CA LEU A 138 -3.41 9.08 6.97
C LEU A 138 -3.89 7.78 7.64
N ALA A 139 -3.92 6.66 6.91
CA ALA A 139 -4.21 5.36 7.48
C ALA A 139 -3.19 4.95 8.55
N ALA A 140 -1.88 5.18 8.30
CA ALA A 140 -0.83 4.95 9.29
C ALA A 140 -1.11 5.69 10.60
N ARG A 141 -1.45 6.96 10.54
CA ARG A 141 -1.77 7.77 11.73
C ARG A 141 -2.98 7.23 12.49
N ARG A 142 -3.98 6.70 11.79
CA ARG A 142 -5.15 6.06 12.43
C ARG A 142 -4.79 4.82 13.24
N PHE A 143 -3.77 4.05 12.79
CA PHE A 143 -3.27 2.86 13.49
C PHE A 143 -2.11 3.15 14.47
N GLY A 144 -1.67 4.39 14.59
CA GLY A 144 -0.47 4.73 15.38
C GLY A 144 0.83 4.24 14.76
N ALA A 145 0.82 3.91 13.47
CA ALA A 145 1.98 3.44 12.73
C ALA A 145 3.02 4.54 12.53
N LYS A 146 4.28 4.13 12.35
CA LYS A 146 5.36 5.04 11.98
C LYS A 146 5.35 5.33 10.49
N VAL A 147 5.61 6.60 10.15
CA VAL A 147 5.72 7.06 8.76
C VAL A 147 7.15 7.46 8.46
N LEU A 148 7.78 6.72 7.56
CA LEU A 148 9.13 6.96 7.06
C LEU A 148 9.06 7.50 5.63
N ALA A 149 9.74 8.59 5.34
CA ALA A 149 9.79 9.18 4.01
C ALA A 149 11.21 9.09 3.44
N GLN A 150 11.34 8.56 2.23
CA GLN A 150 12.54 8.70 1.42
C GLN A 150 12.32 9.86 0.44
N VAL A 151 13.25 10.80 0.39
CA VAL A 151 13.20 11.94 -0.53
C VAL A 151 14.51 12.06 -1.30
N LYS A 152 14.41 12.69 -2.47
CA LYS A 152 15.60 12.97 -3.30
C LYS A 152 16.35 14.20 -2.78
N TYR A 153 15.62 15.22 -2.38
CA TYR A 153 16.21 16.50 -1.97
C TYR A 153 15.68 16.99 -0.63
N ARG A 154 16.57 17.55 0.17
CA ARG A 154 16.21 18.37 1.32
C ARG A 154 16.30 19.85 0.95
N VAL A 155 15.29 20.64 1.30
CA VAL A 155 15.19 22.07 0.97
C VAL A 155 14.92 22.90 2.23
N ALA A 156 15.16 24.20 2.14
CA ALA A 156 14.98 25.10 3.27
C ALA A 156 13.51 25.21 3.68
N LYS A 157 13.29 25.49 4.97
CA LYS A 157 11.96 25.74 5.53
C LYS A 157 11.22 26.82 4.74
N GLY A 158 9.95 26.54 4.41
CA GLY A 158 9.08 27.48 3.74
C GLY A 158 9.39 27.71 2.25
N SER A 159 10.35 26.99 1.67
CA SER A 159 10.66 27.10 0.23
C SER A 159 9.67 26.37 -0.67
N LEU A 160 8.91 25.41 -0.11
CA LEU A 160 7.91 24.65 -0.87
C LEU A 160 6.62 25.46 -1.00
N HIS A 161 6.06 25.47 -2.20
CA HIS A 161 4.74 26.09 -2.40
C HIS A 161 3.66 25.27 -1.67
N PRO A 162 2.79 25.86 -0.84
CA PRO A 162 1.82 25.12 -0.03
C PRO A 162 0.93 24.15 -0.82
N LYS A 163 0.56 24.50 -2.07
CA LYS A 163 -0.27 23.64 -2.93
C LYS A 163 0.48 22.44 -3.51
N SER A 164 1.82 22.43 -3.53
CA SER A 164 2.62 21.29 -3.98
C SER A 164 2.92 20.30 -2.86
N ILE A 165 2.65 20.65 -1.60
CA ILE A 165 2.81 19.74 -0.47
C ILE A 165 1.81 18.59 -0.60
N THR A 166 2.34 17.39 -0.80
CA THR A 166 1.55 16.15 -0.88
C THR A 166 1.29 15.58 0.50
N VAL A 167 2.29 15.61 1.39
CA VAL A 167 2.16 15.14 2.77
C VAL A 167 2.68 16.23 3.72
N PRO A 168 1.83 16.74 4.63
CA PRO A 168 2.25 17.65 5.69
C PRO A 168 3.27 17.01 6.63
N GLY A 169 4.28 17.76 7.04
CA GLY A 169 5.40 17.27 7.83
C GLY A 169 5.02 16.69 9.19
N ASN A 170 3.95 17.19 9.82
CA ASN A 170 3.43 16.64 11.07
C ASN A 170 2.92 15.20 10.99
N LEU A 171 2.79 14.66 9.76
CA LEU A 171 2.41 13.28 9.50
C LEU A 171 3.62 12.35 9.26
N ILE A 172 4.85 12.86 9.28
CA ILE A 172 6.07 12.10 8.99
C ILE A 172 6.91 11.98 10.28
N ASP A 173 7.37 10.77 10.60
CA ASP A 173 8.20 10.53 11.78
C ASP A 173 9.70 10.62 11.47
N ALA A 174 10.11 10.21 10.26
CA ALA A 174 11.51 10.29 9.85
C ALA A 174 11.67 10.46 8.34
N ILE A 175 12.72 11.16 7.95
CA ILE A 175 13.06 11.43 6.54
C ILE A 175 14.49 10.94 6.28
N VAL A 176 14.63 10.22 5.16
CA VAL A 176 15.92 9.79 4.62
C VAL A 176 16.13 10.45 3.26
N VAL A 177 17.27 11.10 3.08
CA VAL A 177 17.65 11.67 1.78
C VAL A 177 18.41 10.61 0.99
N CYS A 178 18.01 10.35 -0.24
CA CYS A 178 18.65 9.45 -1.18
C CYS A 178 18.60 10.07 -2.58
N GLU A 179 19.71 10.64 -3.03
CA GLU A 179 19.81 11.37 -4.30
C GLU A 179 19.76 10.41 -5.50
N GLU A 180 20.21 9.18 -5.32
CA GLU A 180 20.17 8.10 -6.31
C GLU A 180 19.23 6.98 -5.81
N PRO A 181 17.95 7.01 -6.20
CA PRO A 181 16.94 6.04 -5.74
C PRO A 181 16.99 4.69 -6.44
#